data_7f04e6a588a8f37743b78cd9bf5992b4
#
_entry.id   7f04e6a588a8f37743b78cd9bf5992b4
#
_cell.length_a   1.000
_cell.length_b   1.000
_cell.length_c   1.000
_cell.angle_alpha   90.00
_cell.angle_beta   90.00
_cell.angle_gamma   90.00
#
_symmetry.space_group_name_H-M   'P 1'
#
loop_
_entity.id
_entity.type
_entity.pdbx_description
1 polymer ?
#
loop_
_entity_poly.entity_id
_entity_poly.type
_entity_poly.pdbx_seq_one_letter_code
_entity_poly.pdbx_strand_id
1 'polypeptide(L)'
;MTALEAKEKADAAKQSLFKEAFEKTVEYLNEQIEKIASEGRYYFYAYPNDEDLIEAIGEREAKELSYNPDLQTALRKKFEADGFLVTFSRNCVFESTIKISWEELLK
;
A
#
# COMPACT_ATOMS: atom_id res chain seq x y z
N MET A 1 -32.65 -12.51 -5.02
CA MET A 1 -31.53 -12.23 -4.10
C MET A 1 -32.06 -11.48 -2.88
N THR A 2 -31.68 -11.91 -1.69
CA THR A 2 -32.03 -11.22 -0.45
C THR A 2 -30.97 -10.17 -0.11
N ALA A 3 -31.30 -9.24 0.78
CA ALA A 3 -30.33 -8.24 1.27
C ALA A 3 -29.15 -8.89 1.98
N LEU A 4 -29.39 -9.99 2.71
CA LEU A 4 -28.32 -10.75 3.37
C LEU A 4 -27.36 -11.35 2.35
N GLU A 5 -27.86 -11.95 1.30
CA GLU A 5 -27.03 -12.51 0.23
C GLU A 5 -26.19 -11.44 -0.46
N ALA A 6 -26.79 -10.26 -0.72
CA ALA A 6 -26.10 -9.15 -1.33
C ALA A 6 -24.98 -8.65 -0.43
N LYS A 7 -25.23 -8.56 0.89
CA LYS A 7 -24.23 -8.15 1.87
C LYS A 7 -23.07 -9.15 1.93
N GLU A 8 -23.37 -10.43 1.97
CA GLU A 8 -22.35 -11.47 1.99
C GLU A 8 -21.44 -11.41 0.76
N LYS A 9 -22.04 -11.20 -0.42
CA LYS A 9 -21.27 -11.06 -1.66
C LYS A 9 -20.39 -9.80 -1.64
N ALA A 10 -20.93 -8.69 -1.15
CA ALA A 10 -20.19 -7.44 -1.05
C ALA A 10 -19.02 -7.58 -0.07
N ASP A 11 -19.25 -8.20 1.09
CA ASP A 11 -18.21 -8.42 2.09
C ASP A 11 -17.08 -9.32 1.54
N ALA A 12 -17.45 -10.39 0.83
CA ALA A 12 -16.46 -11.28 0.24
C ALA A 12 -15.64 -10.58 -0.84
N ALA A 13 -16.29 -9.79 -1.70
CA ALA A 13 -15.60 -9.02 -2.72
C ALA A 13 -14.65 -7.97 -2.11
N LYS A 14 -15.08 -7.31 -1.04
CA LYS A 14 -14.28 -6.32 -0.34
C LYS A 14 -13.05 -6.95 0.31
N GLN A 15 -13.19 -8.12 0.93
CA GLN A 15 -12.08 -8.84 1.53
C GLN A 15 -11.08 -9.30 0.46
N SER A 16 -11.57 -9.79 -0.68
CA SER A 16 -10.73 -10.20 -1.79
C SER A 16 -9.93 -9.03 -2.36
N LEU A 17 -10.59 -7.89 -2.55
CA LEU A 17 -9.92 -6.68 -3.04
C LEU A 17 -8.85 -6.19 -2.05
N PHE A 18 -9.16 -6.21 -0.76
CA PHE A 18 -8.21 -5.83 0.28
C PHE A 18 -6.96 -6.72 0.24
N LYS A 19 -7.16 -8.03 0.19
CA LYS A 19 -6.07 -9.01 0.15
C LYS A 19 -5.20 -8.82 -1.08
N GLU A 20 -5.81 -8.68 -2.25
CA GLU A 20 -5.08 -8.46 -3.49
C GLU A 20 -4.31 -7.15 -3.47
N ALA A 21 -4.93 -6.07 -3.00
CA ALA A 21 -4.28 -4.78 -2.89
C ALA A 21 -3.08 -4.85 -1.95
N PHE A 22 -3.24 -5.52 -0.81
CA PHE A 22 -2.17 -5.70 0.17
C PHE A 22 -0.99 -6.47 -0.44
N GLU A 23 -1.25 -7.65 -0.99
CA GLU A 23 -0.19 -8.52 -1.54
C GLU A 23 0.55 -7.85 -2.70
N LYS A 24 -0.17 -7.27 -3.63
CA LYS A 24 0.43 -6.62 -4.80
C LYS A 24 1.23 -5.38 -4.40
N THR A 25 0.73 -4.61 -3.43
CA THR A 25 1.43 -3.43 -2.94
C THR A 25 2.72 -3.82 -2.21
N VAL A 26 2.67 -4.84 -1.36
CA VAL A 26 3.88 -5.35 -0.68
C VAL A 26 4.94 -5.77 -1.70
N GLU A 27 4.53 -6.52 -2.71
CA GLU A 27 5.44 -6.96 -3.76
C GLU A 27 6.07 -5.78 -4.52
N TYR A 28 5.24 -4.83 -4.92
CA TYR A 28 5.71 -3.64 -5.62
C TYR A 28 6.69 -2.82 -4.78
N LEU A 29 6.34 -2.56 -3.52
CA LEU A 29 7.18 -1.78 -2.63
C LEU A 29 8.51 -2.49 -2.34
N ASN A 30 8.50 -3.81 -2.15
CA ASN A 30 9.72 -4.57 -1.95
C ASN A 30 10.66 -4.48 -3.16
N GLU A 31 10.12 -4.57 -4.36
CA GLU A 31 10.90 -4.43 -5.59
C GLU A 31 11.53 -3.04 -5.69
N GLN A 32 10.76 -2.00 -5.37
CA GLN A 32 11.27 -0.63 -5.40
C GLN A 32 12.33 -0.38 -4.33
N ILE A 33 12.12 -0.91 -3.12
CA ILE A 33 13.10 -0.80 -2.03
C ILE A 33 14.42 -1.43 -2.45
N GLU A 34 14.38 -2.65 -2.99
CA GLU A 34 15.59 -3.35 -3.44
C GLU A 34 16.33 -2.57 -4.50
N LYS A 35 15.62 -2.05 -5.49
CA LYS A 35 16.19 -1.25 -6.56
C LYS A 35 16.85 0.02 -6.03
N ILE A 36 16.15 0.75 -5.18
CA ILE A 36 16.61 2.03 -4.67
C ILE A 36 17.75 1.86 -3.66
N ALA A 37 17.67 0.83 -2.82
CA ALA A 37 18.75 0.49 -1.90
C ALA A 37 20.03 0.12 -2.67
N SER A 38 19.90 -0.57 -3.79
CA SER A 38 21.03 -0.94 -4.65
C SER A 38 21.70 0.29 -5.27
N GLU A 39 20.98 1.40 -5.39
CA GLU A 39 21.50 2.68 -5.85
C GLU A 39 22.19 3.49 -4.73
N GLY A 40 22.23 2.96 -3.52
CA GLY A 40 22.83 3.63 -2.35
C GLY A 40 21.93 4.63 -1.67
N ARG A 41 20.64 4.54 -1.87
CA ARG A 41 19.65 5.45 -1.26
C ARG A 41 18.98 4.77 -0.08
N TYR A 42 18.45 5.57 0.85
CA TYR A 42 17.94 5.10 2.13
C TYR A 42 16.45 5.34 2.34
N TYR A 43 15.74 5.83 1.33
CA TYR A 43 14.31 6.10 1.41
C TYR A 43 13.65 6.02 0.04
N PHE A 44 12.35 5.82 0.06
CA PHE A 44 11.53 5.74 -1.14
C PHE A 44 10.18 6.40 -0.89
N TYR A 45 9.71 7.17 -1.87
CA TYR A 45 8.37 7.75 -1.85
C TYR A 45 7.50 7.03 -2.86
N ALA A 46 6.36 6.51 -2.41
CA ALA A 46 5.36 5.92 -3.29
C ALA A 46 4.13 6.82 -3.35
N TYR A 47 3.61 6.98 -4.55
CA TYR A 47 2.42 7.80 -4.80
C TYR A 47 1.34 6.90 -5.38
N PRO A 48 0.19 6.73 -4.71
CA PRO A 48 -0.88 5.86 -5.24
C PRO A 48 -1.43 6.27 -6.59
N ASN A 49 -1.26 7.54 -6.99
CA ASN A 49 -1.64 8.03 -8.30
C ASN A 49 -0.52 7.92 -9.35
N ASP A 50 0.63 7.36 -9.01
CA ASP A 50 1.72 7.14 -9.94
C ASP A 50 1.34 6.06 -10.95
N GLU A 51 1.57 6.33 -12.24
CA GLU A 51 1.27 5.39 -13.31
C GLU A 51 1.99 4.04 -13.15
N ASP A 52 3.24 4.06 -12.71
CA ASP A 52 4.02 2.85 -12.52
C ASP A 52 3.41 1.97 -11.42
N LEU A 53 2.96 2.60 -10.34
CA LEU A 53 2.30 1.89 -9.25
C LEU A 53 0.95 1.34 -9.72
N ILE A 54 0.15 2.13 -10.40
CA ILE A 54 -1.16 1.72 -10.92
C ILE A 54 -1.00 0.55 -11.89
N GLU A 55 -0.01 0.60 -12.76
CA GLU A 55 0.27 -0.49 -13.69
C GLU A 55 0.66 -1.77 -12.96
N ALA A 56 1.45 -1.64 -11.89
CA ALA A 56 1.94 -2.78 -11.14
C ALA A 56 0.87 -3.46 -10.30
N ILE A 57 0.01 -2.70 -9.63
CA ILE A 57 -0.97 -3.25 -8.69
C ILE A 57 -2.41 -3.23 -9.19
N GLY A 58 -2.73 -2.40 -10.17
CA GLY A 58 -4.08 -2.24 -10.70
C GLY A 58 -4.74 -0.95 -10.23
N GLU A 59 -5.65 -0.43 -11.04
CA GLU A 59 -6.34 0.83 -10.75
C GLU A 59 -7.24 0.74 -9.51
N ARG A 60 -7.99 -0.35 -9.38
CA ARG A 60 -8.88 -0.58 -8.22
C ARG A 60 -8.08 -0.69 -6.93
N GLU A 61 -6.98 -1.42 -6.98
CA GLU A 61 -6.07 -1.64 -5.85
C GLU A 61 -5.38 -0.33 -5.46
N ALA A 62 -5.00 0.49 -6.42
CA ALA A 62 -4.39 1.79 -6.15
C ALA A 62 -5.38 2.74 -5.46
N LYS A 63 -6.65 2.69 -5.83
CA LYS A 63 -7.70 3.47 -5.14
C LYS A 63 -7.89 3.00 -3.71
N GLU A 64 -7.88 1.69 -3.48
CA GLU A 64 -7.94 1.14 -2.13
C GLU A 64 -6.77 1.64 -1.29
N LEU A 65 -5.57 1.63 -1.86
CA LEU A 65 -4.38 2.12 -1.17
C LEU A 65 -4.52 3.59 -0.77
N SER A 66 -5.14 4.42 -1.60
CA SER A 66 -5.34 5.84 -1.33
C SER A 66 -6.38 6.12 -0.25
N TYR A 67 -7.45 5.32 -0.20
CA TYR A 67 -8.64 5.66 0.59
C TYR A 67 -8.96 4.71 1.73
N ASN A 68 -8.30 3.57 1.83
CA ASN A 68 -8.59 2.58 2.86
C ASN A 68 -7.58 2.67 4.01
N PRO A 69 -7.96 3.27 5.17
CA PRO A 69 -7.03 3.39 6.29
C PRO A 69 -6.61 2.04 6.88
N ASP A 70 -7.47 1.03 6.80
CA ASP A 70 -7.13 -0.31 7.30
C ASP A 70 -6.02 -0.95 6.46
N LEU A 71 -6.07 -0.75 5.14
CA LEU A 71 -5.02 -1.23 4.24
C LEU A 71 -3.69 -0.51 4.52
N GLN A 72 -3.75 0.80 4.72
CA GLN A 72 -2.56 1.60 5.06
C GLN A 72 -1.94 1.12 6.39
N THR A 73 -2.77 0.87 7.39
CA THR A 73 -2.32 0.36 8.68
C THR A 73 -1.68 -1.02 8.56
N ALA A 74 -2.28 -1.91 7.76
CA ALA A 74 -1.74 -3.25 7.54
C ALA A 74 -0.37 -3.19 6.85
N LEU A 75 -0.22 -2.33 5.85
CA LEU A 75 1.06 -2.12 5.17
C LEU A 75 2.11 -1.56 6.11
N ARG A 76 1.75 -0.57 6.93
CA ARG A 76 2.67 -0.02 7.92
C ARG A 76 3.17 -1.09 8.87
N LYS A 77 2.27 -1.89 9.44
CA LYS A 77 2.64 -2.96 10.36
C LYS A 77 3.56 -3.97 9.72
N LYS A 78 3.29 -4.34 8.46
CA LYS A 78 4.12 -5.29 7.72
C LYS A 78 5.56 -4.79 7.58
N PHE A 79 5.73 -3.55 7.11
CA PHE A 79 7.06 -3.00 6.88
C PHE A 79 7.76 -2.60 8.18
N GLU A 80 7.05 -2.13 9.19
CA GLU A 80 7.63 -1.85 10.50
C GLU A 80 8.12 -3.14 11.18
N ALA A 81 7.41 -4.25 11.00
CA ALA A 81 7.85 -5.55 11.50
C ALA A 81 9.17 -6.00 10.87
N ASP A 82 9.42 -5.56 9.63
CA ASP A 82 10.67 -5.82 8.92
C ASP A 82 11.77 -4.77 9.21
N GLY A 83 11.49 -3.79 10.06
CA GLY A 83 12.45 -2.79 10.50
C GLY A 83 12.43 -1.47 9.75
N PHE A 84 11.49 -1.29 8.82
CA PHE A 84 11.36 -0.03 8.06
C PHE A 84 10.54 1.00 8.83
N LEU A 85 10.84 2.27 8.62
CA LEU A 85 10.01 3.37 9.08
C LEU A 85 9.05 3.75 7.96
N VAL A 86 7.76 3.70 8.22
CA VAL A 86 6.72 3.98 7.23
C VAL A 86 5.88 5.17 7.67
N THR A 87 5.75 6.16 6.79
CA THR A 87 4.95 7.36 7.05
C THR A 87 3.96 7.55 5.91
N PHE A 88 2.68 7.69 6.26
CA PHE A 88 1.64 8.09 5.31
C PHE A 88 1.34 9.56 5.50
N SER A 89 1.41 10.31 4.41
CA SER A 89 1.12 11.74 4.41
C SER A 89 0.06 12.06 3.38
N ARG A 90 -0.79 13.02 3.67
CA ARG A 90 -1.77 13.52 2.72
C ARG A 90 -1.47 15.00 2.49
N ASN A 91 -0.92 15.33 1.32
CA ASN A 91 -0.50 16.69 1.00
C ASN A 91 -1.63 17.58 0.52
N CYS A 92 -2.70 16.97 0.00
CA CYS A 92 -3.92 17.67 -0.35
C CYS A 92 -5.09 16.70 -0.25
N VAL A 93 -6.29 17.16 -0.55
CA VAL A 93 -7.53 16.39 -0.32
C VAL A 93 -7.53 15.04 -1.06
N PHE A 94 -6.78 14.91 -2.14
CA PHE A 94 -6.82 13.74 -3.03
C PHE A 94 -5.50 13.01 -3.18
N GLU A 95 -4.43 13.46 -2.56
CA GLU A 95 -3.13 12.83 -2.72
C GLU A 95 -2.60 12.28 -1.40
N SER A 96 -2.27 11.00 -1.42
CA SER A 96 -1.59 10.33 -0.33
C SER A 96 -0.16 10.03 -0.77
N THR A 97 0.79 10.15 0.15
CA THR A 97 2.19 9.81 -0.09
C THR A 97 2.62 8.80 0.93
N ILE A 98 3.31 7.76 0.49
CA ILE A 98 3.89 6.74 1.36
C ILE A 98 5.39 6.92 1.34
N LYS A 99 6.00 7.19 2.48
CA LYS A 99 7.44 7.24 2.62
C LYS A 99 7.92 6.01 3.38
N ILE A 100 8.84 5.26 2.80
CA ILE A 100 9.48 4.12 3.45
C ILE A 100 10.95 4.44 3.57
N SER A 101 11.49 4.35 4.78
CA SER A 101 12.88 4.68 5.07
C SER A 101 13.56 3.52 5.81
N TRP A 102 14.84 3.32 5.53
CA TRP A 102 15.69 2.32 6.20
C TRP A 102 17.02 2.91 6.68
N GLU A 103 17.13 4.23 6.69
CA GLU A 103 18.32 4.91 7.20
C GLU A 103 18.48 4.67 8.70
N GLU A 104 17.36 4.74 9.45
CA GLU A 104 17.32 4.38 10.86
C GLU A 104 16.43 3.15 11.01
N LEU A 105 16.98 2.09 11.59
CA LEU A 105 16.21 0.86 11.78
C LEU A 105 15.23 1.01 12.93
N LEU A 106 14.02 0.59 12.69
CA LEU A 106 12.99 0.53 13.72
C LEU A 106 13.29 -0.66 14.64
N LYS A 107 13.34 -0.42 15.94
CA LYS A 107 13.67 -1.44 16.94
C LYS A 107 12.44 -2.10 17.50
#